data_d599edce5db1bbd6b6bccb8279465a84
#
_entry.id   d599edce5db1bbd6b6bccb8279465a84
#
_cell.length_a   1.000
_cell.length_b   1.000
_cell.length_c   1.000
_cell.angle_alpha   90.00
_cell.angle_beta   90.00
_cell.angle_gamma   90.00
#
_symmetry.space_group_name_H-M   'P 1'
#
loop_
_entity.id
_entity.type
_entity.pdbx_description
1 polymer ?
#
loop_
_entity_poly.entity_id
_entity_poly.type
_entity_poly.pdbx_seq_one_letter_code
_entity_poly.pdbx_strand_id
1 'polypeptide(L)'
;MKLSFSTRGWADHSWDELVSTALEMDFSGVEIHNPITNAAFTGKGGPLDRYNTQATARALRDKGLSIPAFDSSVDISAGEQQVQDAKDLIDLAQAASVGMVCVVVQHDDEDAIHAALSQLVPYAEEHGVVLLIESSGIFSSTSRLTGIMDRY
;
A
#
# COMPACT_ATOMS: atom_id res chain seq x y z
N MET A 1 -10.46 16.25 11.75
CA MET A 1 -9.23 15.50 11.37
C MET A 1 -9.65 14.05 11.19
N LYS A 2 -9.18 13.36 10.15
CA LYS A 2 -9.44 11.92 9.97
C LYS A 2 -8.21 11.14 10.45
N LEU A 3 -8.42 10.11 11.27
CA LEU A 3 -7.36 9.25 11.79
C LEU A 3 -7.57 7.83 11.27
N SER A 4 -6.47 7.15 10.98
CA SER A 4 -6.43 5.71 10.68
C SER A 4 -5.30 5.06 11.46
N PHE A 5 -5.39 3.76 11.69
CA PHE A 5 -4.29 2.97 12.23
C PHE A 5 -3.78 1.98 11.19
N SER A 6 -2.54 1.53 11.35
CA SER A 6 -1.93 0.54 10.47
C SER A 6 -2.05 -0.87 11.03
N THR A 7 -2.32 -1.84 10.18
CA THR A 7 -2.35 -3.26 10.57
C THR A 7 -0.96 -3.85 10.82
N ARG A 8 0.13 -3.08 10.61
CA ARG A 8 1.52 -3.53 10.83
C ARG A 8 1.75 -4.11 12.24
N GLY A 9 1.13 -3.54 13.25
CA GLY A 9 1.22 -4.02 14.64
C GLY A 9 0.14 -5.04 15.05
N TRP A 10 -0.72 -5.47 14.12
CA TRP A 10 -1.94 -6.24 14.38
C TRP A 10 -2.02 -7.53 13.56
N ALA A 11 -0.87 -8.15 13.28
CA ALA A 11 -0.77 -9.29 12.37
C ALA A 11 -1.60 -10.52 12.78
N ASP A 12 -1.89 -10.68 14.08
CA ASP A 12 -2.63 -11.82 14.63
C ASP A 12 -4.15 -11.56 14.73
N HIS A 13 -4.62 -10.38 14.27
CA HIS A 13 -6.02 -10.02 14.35
C HIS A 13 -6.75 -10.37 13.05
N SER A 14 -7.97 -10.86 13.20
CA SER A 14 -8.88 -11.09 12.08
C SER A 14 -9.38 -9.77 11.48
N TRP A 15 -9.84 -9.82 10.24
CA TRP A 15 -10.46 -8.66 9.58
C TRP A 15 -11.60 -8.03 10.39
N ASP A 16 -12.46 -8.86 10.97
CA ASP A 16 -13.61 -8.39 11.76
C ASP A 16 -13.15 -7.67 13.04
N GLU A 17 -12.09 -8.16 13.70
CA GLU A 17 -11.50 -7.51 14.85
C GLU A 17 -10.87 -6.16 14.48
N LEU A 18 -10.16 -6.08 13.35
CA LEU A 18 -9.59 -4.81 12.86
C LEU A 18 -10.68 -3.78 12.57
N VAL A 19 -11.76 -4.19 11.92
CA VAL A 19 -12.90 -3.30 11.62
C VAL A 19 -13.63 -2.87 12.90
N SER A 20 -13.86 -3.79 13.83
CA SER A 20 -14.49 -3.49 15.13
C SER A 20 -13.66 -2.50 15.93
N THR A 21 -12.34 -2.74 16.01
CA THR A 21 -11.41 -1.83 16.70
C THR A 21 -11.40 -0.45 16.09
N ALA A 22 -11.42 -0.35 14.75
CA ALA A 22 -11.49 0.95 14.09
C ALA A 22 -12.74 1.74 14.49
N LEU A 23 -13.89 1.07 14.55
CA LEU A 23 -15.16 1.68 14.93
C LEU A 23 -15.20 2.06 16.43
N GLU A 24 -14.74 1.18 17.31
CA GLU A 24 -14.73 1.40 18.74
C GLU A 24 -13.81 2.55 19.16
N MET A 25 -12.72 2.75 18.43
CA MET A 25 -11.74 3.81 18.69
C MET A 25 -11.99 5.09 17.86
N ASP A 26 -13.12 5.19 17.16
CA ASP A 26 -13.50 6.33 16.31
C ASP A 26 -12.45 6.68 15.23
N PHE A 27 -11.78 5.66 14.66
CA PHE A 27 -10.95 5.82 13.50
C PHE A 27 -11.80 5.97 12.23
N SER A 28 -11.28 6.70 11.26
CA SER A 28 -11.91 6.88 9.95
C SER A 28 -11.39 5.89 8.89
N GLY A 29 -10.40 5.08 9.24
CA GLY A 29 -9.82 4.12 8.30
C GLY A 29 -8.82 3.16 8.92
N VAL A 30 -8.47 2.17 8.12
CA VAL A 30 -7.47 1.13 8.44
C VAL A 30 -6.48 1.05 7.28
N GLU A 31 -5.22 1.37 7.51
CA GLU A 31 -4.14 1.13 6.57
C GLU A 31 -3.76 -0.35 6.61
N ILE A 32 -3.69 -0.98 5.46
CA ILE A 32 -3.39 -2.40 5.36
C ILE A 32 -1.91 -2.58 5.00
N HIS A 33 -1.17 -3.23 5.90
CA HIS A 33 0.23 -3.58 5.69
C HIS A 33 0.38 -4.93 5.01
N ASN A 34 1.22 -5.00 3.98
CA ASN A 34 1.55 -6.19 3.21
C ASN A 34 0.32 -7.00 2.73
N PRO A 35 -0.70 -6.39 2.10
CA PRO A 35 -1.93 -7.10 1.75
C PRO A 35 -1.68 -8.30 0.85
N ILE A 36 -0.75 -8.22 -0.12
CA ILE A 36 -0.49 -9.29 -1.11
C ILE A 36 0.13 -10.52 -0.45
N THR A 37 1.04 -10.34 0.50
CA THR A 37 1.75 -11.44 1.16
C THR A 37 0.99 -12.03 2.34
N ASN A 38 -0.06 -11.36 2.81
CA ASN A 38 -0.90 -11.85 3.89
C ASN A 38 -2.14 -12.57 3.35
N ALA A 39 -2.09 -13.91 3.39
CA ALA A 39 -3.19 -14.76 2.93
C ALA A 39 -4.52 -14.52 3.68
N ALA A 40 -4.50 -13.93 4.87
CA ALA A 40 -5.72 -13.56 5.58
C ALA A 40 -6.47 -12.42 4.86
N PHE A 41 -5.77 -11.58 4.10
CA PHE A 41 -6.40 -10.51 3.33
C PHE A 41 -6.74 -10.93 1.90
N THR A 42 -5.78 -11.45 1.14
CA THR A 42 -5.93 -11.73 -0.30
C THR A 42 -6.13 -13.20 -0.64
N GLY A 43 -5.99 -14.10 0.35
CA GLY A 43 -6.28 -15.52 0.18
C GLY A 43 -7.76 -15.76 -0.14
N LYS A 44 -8.09 -16.97 -0.59
CA LYS A 44 -9.45 -17.35 -0.98
C LYS A 44 -10.44 -17.09 0.16
N GLY A 45 -11.42 -16.25 -0.11
CA GLY A 45 -12.44 -15.84 0.86
C GLY A 45 -12.02 -14.68 1.76
N GLY A 46 -10.81 -14.18 1.63
CA GLY A 46 -10.33 -12.99 2.36
C GLY A 46 -11.04 -11.71 1.91
N PRO A 47 -10.94 -10.64 2.69
CA PRO A 47 -11.61 -9.38 2.40
C PRO A 47 -11.11 -8.70 1.11
N LEU A 48 -9.86 -8.92 0.75
CA LEU A 48 -9.22 -8.40 -0.47
C LEU A 48 -9.00 -9.48 -1.53
N ASP A 49 -9.63 -10.66 -1.40
CA ASP A 49 -9.74 -11.63 -2.49
C ASP A 49 -10.38 -10.96 -3.71
N ARG A 50 -9.93 -11.29 -4.91
CA ARG A 50 -10.39 -10.73 -6.18
C ARG A 50 -11.92 -10.68 -6.34
N TYR A 51 -12.66 -11.57 -5.67
CA TYR A 51 -14.13 -11.61 -5.72
C TYR A 51 -14.78 -10.75 -4.64
N ASN A 52 -14.07 -10.45 -3.55
CA ASN A 52 -14.61 -9.77 -2.37
C ASN A 52 -14.19 -8.30 -2.28
N THR A 53 -13.10 -7.90 -2.93
CA THR A 53 -12.46 -6.58 -2.81
C THR A 53 -13.45 -5.42 -2.91
N GLN A 54 -14.29 -5.40 -3.94
CA GLN A 54 -15.27 -4.32 -4.12
C GLN A 54 -16.41 -4.36 -3.09
N ALA A 55 -16.82 -5.56 -2.66
CA ALA A 55 -17.84 -5.70 -1.62
C ALA A 55 -17.30 -5.22 -0.26
N THR A 56 -16.05 -5.56 0.05
CA THR A 56 -15.33 -5.09 1.24
C THR A 56 -15.21 -3.56 1.25
N ALA A 57 -14.79 -2.96 0.15
CA ALA A 57 -14.69 -1.51 0.04
C ALA A 57 -16.04 -0.80 0.24
N ARG A 58 -17.14 -1.38 -0.24
CA ARG A 58 -18.50 -0.88 0.00
C ARG A 58 -18.89 -1.03 1.47
N ALA A 59 -18.70 -2.21 2.05
CA ALA A 59 -19.04 -2.48 3.44
C ALA A 59 -18.28 -1.55 4.42
N LEU A 60 -17.03 -1.21 4.13
CA LEU A 60 -16.29 -0.23 4.91
C LEU A 60 -16.89 1.17 4.79
N ARG A 61 -17.21 1.63 3.57
CA ARG A 61 -17.84 2.94 3.35
C ARG A 61 -19.19 3.06 4.07
N ASP A 62 -20.00 2.00 4.06
CA ASP A 62 -21.29 1.96 4.75
C ASP A 62 -21.14 2.12 6.28
N LYS A 63 -19.96 1.74 6.81
CA LYS A 63 -19.57 1.92 8.21
C LYS A 63 -18.84 3.25 8.49
N GLY A 64 -18.63 4.10 7.47
CA GLY A 64 -17.86 5.33 7.59
C GLY A 64 -16.35 5.13 7.62
N LEU A 65 -15.86 3.93 7.28
CA LEU A 65 -14.45 3.59 7.22
C LEU A 65 -13.92 3.62 5.77
N SER A 66 -12.59 3.77 5.64
CA SER A 66 -11.87 3.63 4.38
C SER A 66 -10.56 2.86 4.58
N ILE A 67 -9.98 2.41 3.47
CA ILE A 67 -8.57 2.01 3.43
C ILE A 67 -7.83 3.19 2.79
N PRO A 68 -7.10 4.02 3.55
CA PRO A 68 -6.43 5.19 3.01
C PRO A 68 -5.23 4.82 2.14
N ALA A 69 -4.50 3.78 2.53
CA ALA A 69 -3.31 3.32 1.83
C ALA A 69 -3.10 1.81 2.00
N PHE A 70 -2.41 1.22 1.05
CA PHE A 70 -1.68 -0.03 1.24
C PHE A 70 -0.23 0.31 1.53
N ASP A 71 0.26 -0.13 2.69
CA ASP A 71 1.66 -0.09 3.08
C ASP A 71 2.31 -1.43 2.79
N SER A 72 3.56 -1.45 2.32
CA SER A 72 4.23 -2.70 1.98
C SER A 72 5.72 -2.68 2.31
N SER A 73 6.28 -3.89 2.43
CA SER A 73 7.72 -4.13 2.48
C SER A 73 8.32 -4.43 1.11
N VAL A 74 7.60 -4.11 0.03
CA VAL A 74 8.08 -4.30 -1.34
C VAL A 74 9.25 -3.35 -1.59
N ASP A 75 10.45 -3.92 -1.75
CA ASP A 75 11.69 -3.16 -1.99
C ASP A 75 11.94 -3.03 -3.48
N ILE A 76 11.54 -1.90 -4.06
CA ILE A 76 11.66 -1.67 -5.50
C ILE A 76 13.11 -1.59 -6.02
N SER A 77 14.09 -1.51 -5.13
CA SER A 77 15.52 -1.56 -5.47
C SER A 77 16.09 -2.99 -5.56
N ALA A 78 15.31 -4.00 -5.19
CA ALA A 78 15.77 -5.39 -5.11
C ALA A 78 15.55 -6.22 -6.39
N GLY A 79 15.18 -5.56 -7.50
CA GLY A 79 15.09 -6.19 -8.83
C GLY A 79 13.68 -6.37 -9.38
N GLU A 80 13.59 -6.96 -10.57
CA GLU A 80 12.39 -6.99 -11.41
C GLU A 80 11.18 -7.65 -10.74
N GLN A 81 11.39 -8.71 -9.94
CA GLN A 81 10.29 -9.36 -9.22
C GLN A 81 9.61 -8.39 -8.25
N GLN A 82 10.37 -7.55 -7.54
CA GLN A 82 9.82 -6.57 -6.62
C GLN A 82 9.09 -5.44 -7.35
N VAL A 83 9.54 -5.09 -8.55
CA VAL A 83 8.81 -4.16 -9.42
C VAL A 83 7.47 -4.76 -9.85
N GLN A 84 7.43 -6.06 -10.17
CA GLN A 84 6.17 -6.75 -10.47
C GLN A 84 5.26 -6.83 -9.24
N ASP A 85 5.79 -7.14 -8.07
CA ASP A 85 5.03 -7.16 -6.81
C ASP A 85 4.42 -5.78 -6.50
N ALA A 86 5.14 -4.69 -6.81
CA ALA A 86 4.62 -3.34 -6.68
C ALA A 86 3.48 -3.05 -7.67
N LYS A 87 3.56 -3.54 -8.92
CA LYS A 87 2.47 -3.43 -9.91
C LYS A 87 1.23 -4.20 -9.43
N ASP A 88 1.40 -5.43 -8.95
CA ASP A 88 0.30 -6.24 -8.40
C ASP A 88 -0.38 -5.54 -7.21
N LEU A 89 0.42 -4.81 -6.39
CA LEU A 89 -0.10 -4.01 -5.29
C LEU A 89 -0.90 -2.79 -5.78
N ILE A 90 -0.45 -2.14 -6.86
CA ILE A 90 -1.17 -1.04 -7.51
C ILE A 90 -2.50 -1.53 -8.10
N ASP A 91 -2.50 -2.70 -8.76
CA ASP A 91 -3.71 -3.31 -9.30
C ASP A 91 -4.73 -3.62 -8.21
N LEU A 92 -4.26 -4.17 -7.09
CA LEU A 92 -5.11 -4.41 -5.92
C LEU A 92 -5.66 -3.11 -5.35
N ALA A 93 -4.84 -2.05 -5.28
CA ALA A 93 -5.26 -0.74 -4.80
C ALA A 93 -6.36 -0.14 -5.68
N GLN A 94 -6.20 -0.19 -7.00
CA GLN A 94 -7.24 0.23 -7.94
C GLN A 94 -8.54 -0.56 -7.74
N ALA A 95 -8.45 -1.90 -7.67
CA ALA A 95 -9.61 -2.76 -7.46
C ALA A 95 -10.33 -2.49 -6.14
N ALA A 96 -9.60 -2.15 -5.09
CA ALA A 96 -10.11 -1.81 -3.75
C ALA A 96 -10.56 -0.35 -3.60
N SER A 97 -10.34 0.49 -4.62
CA SER A 97 -10.52 1.95 -4.56
C SER A 97 -9.65 2.61 -3.48
N VAL A 98 -8.43 2.12 -3.33
CA VAL A 98 -7.39 2.66 -2.46
C VAL A 98 -6.51 3.59 -3.28
N GLY A 99 -6.36 4.84 -2.84
CA GLY A 99 -5.69 5.87 -3.62
C GLY A 99 -4.18 5.95 -3.45
N MET A 100 -3.60 5.23 -2.50
CA MET A 100 -2.18 5.32 -2.16
C MET A 100 -1.56 3.95 -1.91
N VAL A 101 -0.34 3.76 -2.42
CA VAL A 101 0.49 2.58 -2.20
C VAL A 101 1.87 3.01 -1.72
N CYS A 102 2.36 2.46 -0.62
CA CYS A 102 3.68 2.73 -0.09
C CYS A 102 4.62 1.54 -0.37
N VAL A 103 5.79 1.85 -0.91
CA VAL A 103 6.89 0.89 -1.16
C VAL A 103 8.15 1.36 -0.43
N VAL A 104 9.14 0.48 -0.30
CA VAL A 104 10.42 0.79 0.34
C VAL A 104 11.56 0.76 -0.67
N VAL A 105 12.67 1.41 -0.31
CA VAL A 105 13.95 1.36 -1.02
C VAL A 105 15.04 1.09 0.00
N GLN A 106 15.61 -0.12 -0.03
CA GLN A 106 16.59 -0.57 0.96
C GLN A 106 18.02 -0.63 0.42
N HIS A 107 18.18 -0.76 -0.91
CA HIS A 107 19.48 -0.84 -1.55
C HIS A 107 19.86 0.50 -2.18
N ASP A 108 21.12 0.91 -1.98
CA ASP A 108 21.69 2.14 -2.54
C ASP A 108 22.23 1.90 -3.97
N ASP A 109 21.31 1.56 -4.88
CA ASP A 109 21.57 1.38 -6.31
C ASP A 109 20.68 2.34 -7.09
N GLU A 110 21.25 3.50 -7.45
CA GLU A 110 20.51 4.57 -8.14
C GLU A 110 19.97 4.11 -9.50
N ASP A 111 20.71 3.27 -10.23
CA ASP A 111 20.28 2.77 -11.54
C ASP A 111 19.08 1.84 -11.38
N ALA A 112 19.11 0.93 -10.41
CA ALA A 112 17.98 0.06 -10.10
C ALA A 112 16.74 0.84 -9.65
N ILE A 113 16.92 1.85 -8.78
CA ILE A 113 15.84 2.71 -8.31
C ILE A 113 15.21 3.47 -9.49
N HIS A 114 16.01 4.07 -10.35
CA HIS A 114 15.51 4.79 -11.52
C HIS A 114 14.82 3.87 -12.52
N ALA A 115 15.36 2.68 -12.75
CA ALA A 115 14.72 1.69 -13.61
C ALA A 115 13.33 1.27 -13.08
N ALA A 116 13.22 1.06 -11.77
CA ALA A 116 11.95 0.74 -11.12
C ALA A 116 10.94 1.90 -11.20
N LEU A 117 11.34 3.11 -10.81
CA LEU A 117 10.44 4.27 -10.82
C LEU A 117 9.98 4.66 -12.22
N SER A 118 10.83 4.51 -13.24
CA SER A 118 10.46 4.75 -14.65
C SER A 118 9.33 3.84 -15.13
N GLN A 119 9.17 2.67 -14.53
CA GLN A 119 8.07 1.75 -14.80
C GLN A 119 6.86 2.01 -13.89
N LEU A 120 7.11 2.21 -12.60
CA LEU A 120 6.06 2.24 -11.58
C LEU A 120 5.28 3.55 -11.56
N VAL A 121 5.95 4.70 -11.77
CA VAL A 121 5.26 6.00 -11.72
C VAL A 121 4.18 6.10 -12.81
N PRO A 122 4.48 5.91 -14.11
CA PRO A 122 3.44 5.96 -15.13
C PRO A 122 2.38 4.87 -14.95
N TYR A 123 2.76 3.69 -14.43
CA TYR A 123 1.80 2.63 -14.15
C TYR A 123 0.82 3.02 -13.04
N ALA A 124 1.31 3.61 -11.95
CA ALA A 124 0.47 4.09 -10.86
C ALA A 124 -0.47 5.23 -11.31
N GLU A 125 0.03 6.16 -12.12
CA GLU A 125 -0.76 7.25 -12.70
C GLU A 125 -1.91 6.71 -13.57
N GLU A 126 -1.64 5.73 -14.44
CA GLU A 126 -2.66 5.09 -15.29
C GLU A 126 -3.76 4.42 -14.46
N HIS A 127 -3.41 3.89 -13.28
CA HIS A 127 -4.35 3.24 -12.36
C HIS A 127 -5.00 4.21 -11.36
N GLY A 128 -4.65 5.50 -11.41
CA GLY A 128 -5.17 6.52 -10.49
C GLY A 128 -4.71 6.32 -9.05
N VAL A 129 -3.52 5.74 -8.85
CA VAL A 129 -2.90 5.46 -7.56
C VAL A 129 -1.68 6.34 -7.36
N VAL A 130 -1.52 6.92 -6.18
CA VAL A 130 -0.31 7.65 -5.79
C VAL A 130 0.70 6.68 -5.23
N LEU A 131 1.88 6.63 -5.84
CA LEU A 131 3.01 5.85 -5.33
C LEU A 131 3.75 6.66 -4.26
N LEU A 132 3.84 6.11 -3.06
CA LEU A 132 4.59 6.66 -1.94
C LEU A 132 5.87 5.85 -1.72
N ILE A 133 6.94 6.54 -1.35
CA ILE A 133 8.20 5.90 -0.92
C ILE A 133 8.39 6.18 0.56
N GLU A 134 8.61 5.14 1.35
CA GLU A 134 8.95 5.31 2.76
C GLU A 134 10.27 6.07 2.89
N SER A 135 10.27 7.19 3.64
CA SER A 135 11.43 8.05 3.87
C SER A 135 12.41 7.45 4.88
N SER A 136 12.71 6.18 4.74
CA SER A 136 13.66 5.41 5.56
C SER A 136 14.90 5.03 4.76
N GLY A 137 15.91 4.47 5.41
CA GLY A 137 17.12 4.00 4.76
C GLY A 137 17.84 5.11 3.99
N ILE A 138 18.08 4.89 2.70
CA ILE A 138 18.80 5.85 1.84
C ILE A 138 18.04 7.16 1.61
N PHE A 139 16.71 7.18 1.74
CA PHE A 139 15.87 8.36 1.61
C PHE A 139 15.58 9.08 2.95
N SER A 140 16.29 8.73 4.02
CA SER A 140 16.33 9.55 5.24
C SER A 140 17.02 10.93 4.99
N SER A 141 17.76 11.08 3.89
CA SER A 141 18.33 12.35 3.43
C SER A 141 17.35 13.11 2.54
N THR A 142 16.98 14.32 2.97
CA THR A 142 16.07 15.20 2.22
C THR A 142 16.60 15.51 0.81
N SER A 143 17.92 15.72 0.65
CA SER A 143 18.51 16.01 -0.65
C SER A 143 18.37 14.87 -1.66
N ARG A 144 18.51 13.63 -1.21
CA ARG A 144 18.30 12.45 -2.07
C ARG A 144 16.84 12.30 -2.47
N LEU A 145 15.94 12.46 -1.49
CA LEU A 145 14.51 12.40 -1.75
C LEU A 145 14.08 13.47 -2.77
N THR A 146 14.54 14.73 -2.58
CA THR A 146 14.26 15.83 -3.53
C THR A 146 14.76 15.50 -4.94
N GLY A 147 15.98 14.96 -5.07
CA GLY A 147 16.53 14.60 -6.38
C GLY A 147 15.71 13.54 -7.14
N ILE A 148 15.09 12.62 -6.42
CA ILE A 148 14.15 11.65 -7.01
C ILE A 148 12.81 12.32 -7.37
N MET A 149 12.23 13.11 -6.46
CA MET A 149 10.93 13.77 -6.67
C MET A 149 10.95 14.80 -7.81
N ASP A 150 12.09 15.48 -8.04
CA ASP A 150 12.23 16.45 -9.14
C ASP A 150 12.27 15.77 -10.52
N ARG A 151 12.49 14.45 -10.56
CA ARG A 151 12.61 13.68 -11.79
C ARG A 151 11.33 12.96 -12.20
N TYR A 152 10.50 12.63 -11.25
CA TYR A 152 9.26 11.88 -11.43
C TYR A 152 8.06 12.65 -10.87
#